data_ca63b3ace99391a2d5baa0ef7423a31b
#
_entry.id   ca63b3ace99391a2d5baa0ef7423a31b
#
_cell.length_a   1.000
_cell.length_b   1.000
_cell.length_c   1.000
_cell.angle_alpha   90.00
_cell.angle_beta   90.00
_cell.angle_gamma   90.00
#
_symmetry.space_group_name_H-M   'P 1'
#
loop_
_entity.id
_entity.type
_entity.pdbx_description
1 polymer ?
#
loop_
_entity_poly.entity_id
_entity_poly.type
_entity_poly.pdbx_seq_one_letter_code
_entity_poly.pdbx_strand_id
1 'polypeptide(L)'
;MEPGDVLRRSWEVYRAHWRHLVLIAAVVLVPLGAVTAPLALLGWPGIVGSNVLALSALFLVNGALVRAVEDVRHGRPKLSVVETFRHTGPRLLVLAVAGVLAAVGIFIGLLLLVAPGLVLLTWWFVLSPVVVLEGRGILPAFGRSRALVRGHGWQVFGVAIVTLLLEAAVSLTLGAAVLPLGGAVSTFVQSAVGNTLVTPFVAVAATLTYFRLHDGETTPVAD
;
A
#
# COMPACT_ATOMS: atom_id res chain seq x y z
N MET A 1 3.09 -4.35 -21.33
CA MET A 1 2.13 -4.08 -20.24
C MET A 1 1.76 -2.60 -20.30
N GLU A 2 0.48 -2.23 -20.55
CA GLU A 2 0.10 -0.82 -20.55
C GLU A 2 -0.34 -0.39 -19.14
N PRO A 3 0.21 0.71 -18.59
CA PRO A 3 -0.15 1.22 -17.26
C PRO A 3 -1.65 1.52 -17.14
N GLY A 4 -2.26 2.06 -18.21
CA GLY A 4 -3.68 2.39 -18.26
C GLY A 4 -4.61 1.18 -18.05
N ASP A 5 -4.24 0.02 -18.59
CA ASP A 5 -5.01 -1.22 -18.41
C ASP A 5 -4.99 -1.73 -16.96
N VAL A 6 -3.84 -1.58 -16.29
CA VAL A 6 -3.72 -1.95 -14.87
C VAL A 6 -4.62 -1.04 -14.04
N LEU A 7 -4.53 0.26 -14.25
CA LEU A 7 -5.33 1.25 -13.52
C LEU A 7 -6.83 1.07 -13.76
N ARG A 8 -7.24 0.84 -15.01
CA ARG A 8 -8.64 0.58 -15.35
C ARG A 8 -9.16 -0.68 -14.63
N ARG A 9 -8.42 -1.80 -14.70
CA ARG A 9 -8.79 -3.03 -13.99
C ARG A 9 -8.77 -2.84 -12.48
N SER A 10 -7.82 -2.08 -11.96
CA SER A 10 -7.78 -1.74 -10.52
C SER A 10 -9.04 -1.00 -10.10
N TRP A 11 -9.50 -0.05 -10.91
CA TRP A 11 -10.72 0.68 -10.66
C TRP A 11 -11.97 -0.22 -10.73
N GLU A 12 -12.05 -1.11 -11.72
CA GLU A 12 -13.14 -2.08 -11.86
C GLU A 12 -13.23 -3.00 -10.63
N VAL A 13 -12.11 -3.58 -10.19
CA VAL A 13 -12.04 -4.44 -9.00
C VAL A 13 -12.38 -3.66 -7.74
N TYR A 14 -11.81 -2.46 -7.58
CA TYR A 14 -12.10 -1.59 -6.45
C TYR A 14 -13.59 -1.25 -6.39
N ARG A 15 -14.20 -0.80 -7.48
CA ARG A 15 -15.62 -0.43 -7.57
C ARG A 15 -16.55 -1.62 -7.33
N ALA A 16 -16.20 -2.80 -7.81
CA ALA A 16 -17.00 -4.01 -7.60
C ALA A 16 -16.98 -4.52 -6.14
N HIS A 17 -15.87 -4.30 -5.42
CA HIS A 17 -15.65 -4.84 -4.08
C HIS A 17 -15.36 -3.76 -3.02
N TRP A 18 -15.64 -2.49 -3.30
CA TRP A 18 -15.24 -1.34 -2.49
C TRP A 18 -15.65 -1.48 -1.02
N ARG A 19 -16.87 -1.95 -0.75
CA ARG A 19 -17.38 -2.11 0.63
C ARG A 19 -16.51 -3.04 1.46
N HIS A 20 -16.12 -4.17 0.88
CA HIS A 20 -15.30 -5.16 1.56
C HIS A 20 -13.86 -4.65 1.76
N LEU A 21 -13.27 -4.09 0.71
CA LEU A 21 -11.91 -3.56 0.75
C LEU A 21 -11.77 -2.36 1.70
N VAL A 22 -12.73 -1.44 1.66
CA VAL A 22 -12.78 -0.29 2.57
C VAL A 22 -13.01 -0.73 4.01
N LEU A 23 -13.85 -1.76 4.25
CA LEU A 23 -14.08 -2.30 5.59
C LEU A 23 -12.80 -2.90 6.19
N ILE A 24 -12.01 -3.66 5.40
CA ILE A 24 -10.69 -4.18 5.82
C ILE A 24 -9.77 -3.04 6.25
N ALA A 25 -9.71 -1.97 5.47
CA ALA A 25 -8.90 -0.81 5.79
C ALA A 25 -9.42 -0.06 7.03
N ALA A 26 -10.73 0.17 7.10
CA ALA A 26 -11.39 0.92 8.17
C ALA A 26 -11.20 0.27 9.55
N VAL A 27 -11.31 -1.05 9.64
CA VAL A 27 -11.17 -1.80 10.92
C VAL A 27 -9.81 -1.56 11.57
N VAL A 28 -8.78 -1.27 10.79
CA VAL A 28 -7.44 -0.98 11.32
C VAL A 28 -7.17 0.52 11.37
N LEU A 29 -7.44 1.25 10.29
CA LEU A 29 -7.02 2.65 10.16
C LEU A 29 -7.85 3.60 11.02
N VAL A 30 -9.14 3.31 11.25
CA VAL A 30 -9.99 4.17 12.10
C VAL A 30 -9.59 4.10 13.58
N PRO A 31 -9.45 2.94 14.22
CA PRO A 31 -8.95 2.87 15.59
C PRO A 31 -7.53 3.41 15.73
N LEU A 32 -6.69 3.15 14.72
CA LEU A 32 -5.33 3.69 14.69
C LEU A 32 -5.33 5.22 14.72
N GLY A 33 -6.15 5.86 13.89
CA GLY A 33 -6.28 7.32 13.87
C GLY A 33 -6.69 7.88 15.24
N ALA A 34 -7.59 7.19 15.95
CA ALA A 34 -8.01 7.56 17.30
C ALA A 34 -6.87 7.47 18.33
N VAL A 35 -5.90 6.58 18.12
CA VAL A 35 -4.70 6.44 18.98
C VAL A 35 -3.60 7.42 18.58
N THR A 36 -3.34 7.57 17.30
CA THR A 36 -2.23 8.39 16.79
C THR A 36 -2.48 9.89 16.92
N ALA A 37 -3.74 10.34 16.82
CA ALA A 37 -4.08 11.73 16.92
C ALA A 37 -3.74 12.35 18.31
N PRO A 38 -4.12 11.77 19.46
CA PRO A 38 -3.70 12.27 20.76
C PRO A 38 -2.19 12.04 21.05
N LEU A 39 -1.61 10.96 20.49
CA LEU A 39 -0.19 10.68 20.66
C LEU A 39 0.69 11.79 20.07
N ALA A 40 0.28 12.36 18.95
CA ALA A 40 0.98 13.46 18.30
C ALA A 40 1.03 14.74 19.16
N LEU A 41 0.11 14.89 20.14
CA LEU A 41 0.13 16.03 21.08
C LEU A 41 1.24 15.95 22.14
N LEU A 42 1.90 14.81 22.29
CA LEU A 42 3.03 14.62 23.23
C LEU A 42 4.35 15.22 22.70
N GLY A 43 4.28 16.11 21.72
CA GLY A 43 5.45 16.74 21.11
C GLY A 43 6.18 15.82 20.14
N TRP A 44 7.44 16.13 19.83
CA TRP A 44 8.19 15.44 18.80
C TRP A 44 8.34 13.91 18.99
N PRO A 45 8.53 13.35 20.22
CA PRO A 45 8.57 11.89 20.39
C PRO A 45 7.23 11.23 20.06
N GLY A 46 6.11 11.89 20.42
CA GLY A 46 4.77 11.42 20.07
C GLY A 46 4.50 11.47 18.57
N ILE A 47 4.98 12.51 17.87
CA ILE A 47 4.90 12.62 16.41
C ILE A 47 5.66 11.47 15.74
N VAL A 48 6.90 11.20 16.16
CA VAL A 48 7.70 10.09 15.61
C VAL A 48 7.02 8.75 15.89
N GLY A 49 6.60 8.52 17.13
CA GLY A 49 5.91 7.28 17.51
C GLY A 49 4.61 7.04 16.72
N SER A 50 3.79 8.09 16.57
CA SER A 50 2.54 8.02 15.80
C SER A 50 2.81 7.72 14.33
N ASN A 51 3.83 8.31 13.71
CA ASN A 51 4.19 8.03 12.30
C ASN A 51 4.71 6.60 12.12
N VAL A 52 5.57 6.09 13.02
CA VAL A 52 6.04 4.69 12.94
C VAL A 52 4.87 3.72 13.08
N LEU A 53 3.95 3.98 14.01
CA LEU A 53 2.76 3.16 14.22
C LEU A 53 1.84 3.21 13.00
N ALA A 54 1.60 4.40 12.44
CA ALA A 54 0.78 4.59 11.25
C ALA A 54 1.38 3.89 10.01
N LEU A 55 2.68 4.02 9.77
CA LEU A 55 3.36 3.32 8.69
C LEU A 55 3.26 1.79 8.86
N SER A 56 3.51 1.28 10.07
CA SER A 56 3.40 -0.15 10.34
C SER A 56 2.00 -0.67 10.04
N ALA A 57 0.98 0.02 10.53
CA ALA A 57 -0.42 -0.36 10.29
C ALA A 57 -0.83 -0.24 8.81
N LEU A 58 -0.32 0.76 8.09
CA LEU A 58 -0.58 0.91 6.66
C LEU A 58 -0.05 -0.30 5.88
N PHE A 59 1.13 -0.81 6.21
CA PHE A 59 1.66 -2.03 5.60
C PHE A 59 0.88 -3.29 6.00
N LEU A 60 0.39 -3.37 7.24
CA LEU A 60 -0.50 -4.45 7.67
C LEU A 60 -1.80 -4.48 6.85
N VAL A 61 -2.42 -3.31 6.67
CA VAL A 61 -3.63 -3.17 5.84
C VAL A 61 -3.34 -3.54 4.39
N ASN A 62 -2.22 -3.06 3.83
CA ASN A 62 -1.81 -3.44 2.48
C ASN A 62 -1.65 -4.96 2.34
N GLY A 63 -1.05 -5.64 3.32
CA GLY A 63 -0.93 -7.10 3.31
C GLY A 63 -2.27 -7.83 3.33
N ALA A 64 -3.22 -7.38 4.16
CA ALA A 64 -4.57 -7.93 4.19
C ALA A 64 -5.32 -7.70 2.87
N LEU A 65 -5.18 -6.50 2.29
CA LEU A 65 -5.79 -6.16 1.01
C LEU A 65 -5.21 -6.97 -0.15
N VAL A 66 -3.90 -7.24 -0.16
CA VAL A 66 -3.25 -8.13 -1.15
C VAL A 66 -3.91 -9.51 -1.15
N ARG A 67 -4.15 -10.09 0.04
CA ARG A 67 -4.86 -11.36 0.17
C ARG A 67 -6.30 -11.29 -0.31
N ALA A 68 -7.02 -10.24 0.07
CA ALA A 68 -8.40 -10.04 -0.39
C ALA A 68 -8.50 -9.94 -1.92
N VAL A 69 -7.53 -9.30 -2.57
CA VAL A 69 -7.48 -9.22 -4.05
C VAL A 69 -7.12 -10.56 -4.66
N GLU A 70 -6.22 -11.33 -4.06
CA GLU A 70 -5.91 -12.70 -4.48
C GLU A 70 -7.15 -13.60 -4.43
N ASP A 71 -7.94 -13.54 -3.34
CA ASP A 71 -9.15 -14.33 -3.20
C ASP A 71 -10.22 -13.94 -4.23
N VAL A 72 -10.38 -12.64 -4.50
CA VAL A 72 -11.27 -12.16 -5.57
C VAL A 72 -10.83 -12.70 -6.94
N ARG A 73 -9.52 -12.70 -7.23
CA ARG A 73 -8.98 -13.22 -8.50
C ARG A 73 -9.26 -14.71 -8.67
N HIS A 74 -9.17 -15.50 -7.62
CA HIS A 74 -9.39 -16.95 -7.67
C HIS A 74 -10.86 -17.35 -7.46
N GLY A 75 -11.79 -16.38 -7.42
CA GLY A 75 -13.22 -16.65 -7.22
C GLY A 75 -13.54 -17.31 -5.88
N ARG A 76 -12.67 -17.20 -4.90
CA ARG A 76 -12.87 -17.74 -3.55
C ARG A 76 -13.94 -16.95 -2.79
N PRO A 77 -14.72 -17.59 -1.89
CA PRO A 77 -15.64 -16.86 -1.04
C PRO A 77 -14.89 -15.80 -0.24
N LYS A 78 -15.51 -14.62 -0.10
CA LYS A 78 -14.93 -13.51 0.67
C LYS A 78 -14.67 -13.97 2.09
N LEU A 79 -13.40 -14.09 2.46
CA LEU A 79 -13.03 -14.35 3.85
C LEU A 79 -13.54 -13.20 4.72
N SER A 80 -13.92 -13.52 5.95
CA SER A 80 -14.22 -12.47 6.92
C SER A 80 -12.97 -11.61 7.17
N VAL A 81 -13.17 -10.36 7.56
CA VAL A 81 -12.04 -9.45 7.88
C VAL A 81 -11.08 -10.12 8.87
N VAL A 82 -11.62 -10.78 9.90
CA VAL A 82 -10.85 -11.48 10.92
C VAL A 82 -10.01 -12.62 10.32
N GLU A 83 -10.58 -13.42 9.43
CA GLU A 83 -9.87 -14.50 8.74
C GLU A 83 -8.76 -13.98 7.84
N THR A 84 -9.00 -12.88 7.13
CA THR A 84 -7.98 -12.23 6.29
C THR A 84 -6.77 -11.83 7.13
N PHE A 85 -6.97 -11.20 8.29
CA PHE A 85 -5.89 -10.83 9.20
C PHE A 85 -5.22 -12.05 9.85
N ARG A 86 -5.97 -13.07 10.21
CA ARG A 86 -5.42 -14.31 10.79
C ARG A 86 -4.48 -15.04 9.82
N HIS A 87 -4.83 -15.10 8.53
CA HIS A 87 -3.99 -15.72 7.50
C HIS A 87 -2.73 -14.88 7.19
N THR A 88 -2.81 -13.56 7.33
CA THR A 88 -1.67 -12.66 7.13
C THR A 88 -0.79 -12.59 8.39
N GLY A 89 -1.32 -12.96 9.57
CA GLY A 89 -0.71 -12.82 10.90
C GLY A 89 0.78 -13.17 10.99
N PRO A 90 1.22 -14.38 10.56
CA PRO A 90 2.63 -14.79 10.66
C PRO A 90 3.59 -13.90 9.85
N ARG A 91 3.10 -13.14 8.87
CA ARG A 91 3.90 -12.27 7.98
C ARG A 91 3.80 -10.79 8.31
N LEU A 92 2.95 -10.44 9.28
CA LEU A 92 2.70 -9.04 9.63
C LEU A 92 3.99 -8.31 10.04
N LEU A 93 4.82 -8.95 10.86
CA LEU A 93 6.08 -8.36 11.31
C LEU A 93 7.05 -8.15 10.13
N VAL A 94 7.19 -9.16 9.27
CA VAL A 94 8.03 -9.06 8.07
C VAL A 94 7.55 -7.92 7.17
N LEU A 95 6.25 -7.81 6.97
CA LEU A 95 5.63 -6.78 6.15
C LEU A 95 5.83 -5.39 6.74
N ALA A 96 5.60 -5.24 8.05
CA ALA A 96 5.79 -3.96 8.75
C ALA A 96 7.26 -3.50 8.67
N VAL A 97 8.21 -4.39 8.98
CA VAL A 97 9.64 -4.06 8.95
C VAL A 97 10.11 -3.77 7.51
N ALA A 98 9.72 -4.61 6.54
CA ALA A 98 10.05 -4.38 5.12
C ALA A 98 9.47 -3.05 4.63
N GLY A 99 8.24 -2.73 5.03
CA GLY A 99 7.59 -1.49 4.67
C GLY A 99 8.28 -0.26 5.26
N VAL A 100 8.62 -0.29 6.53
CA VAL A 100 9.37 0.81 7.17
C VAL A 100 10.73 0.99 6.50
N LEU A 101 11.46 -0.09 6.23
CA LEU A 101 12.74 -0.02 5.52
C LEU A 101 12.58 0.54 4.10
N ALA A 102 11.53 0.13 3.38
CA ALA A 102 11.23 0.68 2.07
C ALA A 102 10.93 2.20 2.14
N ALA A 103 10.08 2.61 3.09
CA ALA A 103 9.74 4.02 3.28
C ALA A 103 10.97 4.86 3.61
N VAL A 104 11.83 4.39 4.53
CA VAL A 104 13.09 5.06 4.89
C VAL A 104 14.03 5.12 3.69
N GLY A 105 14.19 4.03 2.96
CA GLY A 105 15.05 3.98 1.77
C GLY A 105 14.57 4.93 0.67
N ILE A 106 13.26 4.97 0.38
CA ILE A 106 12.67 5.90 -0.59
C ILE A 106 12.84 7.34 -0.11
N PHE A 107 12.59 7.62 1.17
CA PHE A 107 12.74 8.96 1.73
C PHE A 107 14.19 9.47 1.65
N ILE A 108 15.16 8.65 2.03
CA ILE A 108 16.59 8.99 1.87
C ILE A 108 16.93 9.18 0.38
N GLY A 109 16.43 8.32 -0.48
CA GLY A 109 16.63 8.44 -1.93
C GLY A 109 16.09 9.76 -2.48
N LEU A 110 14.89 10.18 -2.04
CA LEU A 110 14.29 11.46 -2.43
C LEU A 110 15.04 12.67 -1.85
N LEU A 111 15.58 12.54 -0.63
CA LEU A 111 16.34 13.60 0.04
C LEU A 111 17.69 13.84 -0.62
N LEU A 112 18.38 12.77 -1.02
CA LEU A 112 19.67 12.86 -1.72
C LEU A 112 19.51 13.40 -3.13
N LEU A 113 18.58 12.82 -3.89
CA LEU A 113 18.21 13.21 -5.25
C LEU A 113 16.84 12.63 -5.56
N VAL A 114 15.97 13.39 -6.20
CA VAL A 114 14.61 12.92 -6.53
C VAL A 114 14.65 11.64 -7.38
N ALA A 115 15.57 11.54 -8.33
CA ALA A 115 15.67 10.41 -9.24
C ALA A 115 15.90 9.05 -8.54
N PRO A 116 16.89 8.84 -7.64
CA PRO A 116 17.03 7.57 -6.94
C PRO A 116 15.84 7.22 -6.06
N GLY A 117 15.18 8.21 -5.45
CA GLY A 117 13.96 7.96 -4.68
C GLY A 117 12.83 7.40 -5.55
N LEU A 118 12.61 7.95 -6.74
CA LEU A 118 11.62 7.47 -7.70
C LEU A 118 11.97 6.07 -8.25
N VAL A 119 13.25 5.78 -8.45
CA VAL A 119 13.71 4.44 -8.84
C VAL A 119 13.41 3.42 -7.74
N LEU A 120 13.71 3.74 -6.48
CA LEU A 120 13.40 2.86 -5.34
C LEU A 120 11.89 2.67 -5.16
N LEU A 121 11.10 3.73 -5.29
CA LEU A 121 9.63 3.66 -5.29
C LEU A 121 9.13 2.67 -6.34
N THR A 122 9.67 2.74 -7.55
CA THR A 122 9.30 1.85 -8.66
C THR A 122 9.70 0.41 -8.38
N TRP A 123 10.94 0.16 -7.94
CA TRP A 123 11.43 -1.18 -7.65
C TRP A 123 10.69 -1.87 -6.51
N TRP A 124 10.20 -1.12 -5.52
CA TRP A 124 9.55 -1.64 -4.32
C TRP A 124 8.04 -1.47 -4.34
N PHE A 125 7.47 -1.03 -5.48
CA PHE A 125 6.02 -0.87 -5.62
C PHE A 125 5.25 -2.18 -5.37
N VAL A 126 5.81 -3.33 -5.79
CA VAL A 126 5.22 -4.66 -5.61
C VAL A 126 5.76 -5.41 -4.40
N LEU A 127 6.44 -4.72 -3.46
CA LEU A 127 7.04 -5.33 -2.27
C LEU A 127 5.99 -6.03 -1.39
N SER A 128 4.86 -5.39 -1.12
CA SER A 128 3.79 -5.96 -0.29
C SER A 128 3.22 -7.26 -0.89
N PRO A 129 2.84 -7.34 -2.18
CA PRO A 129 2.48 -8.59 -2.82
C PRO A 129 3.55 -9.68 -2.72
N VAL A 130 4.82 -9.34 -2.94
CA VAL A 130 5.92 -10.32 -2.85
C VAL A 130 6.04 -10.92 -1.45
N VAL A 131 5.99 -10.10 -0.40
CA VAL A 131 6.04 -10.58 0.99
C VAL A 131 4.84 -11.48 1.32
N VAL A 132 3.65 -11.08 0.91
CA VAL A 132 2.40 -11.75 1.29
C VAL A 132 2.17 -13.01 0.48
N LEU A 133 2.36 -12.97 -0.84
CA LEU A 133 2.04 -14.07 -1.76
C LEU A 133 3.18 -15.07 -1.89
N GLU A 134 4.43 -14.61 -2.04
CA GLU A 134 5.58 -15.51 -2.14
C GLU A 134 6.13 -15.92 -0.76
N GLY A 135 5.73 -15.25 0.33
CA GLY A 135 6.16 -15.61 1.69
C GLY A 135 7.62 -15.35 1.97
N ARG A 136 8.24 -14.42 1.26
CA ARG A 136 9.66 -14.12 1.40
C ARG A 136 9.96 -13.33 2.67
N GLY A 137 11.14 -13.56 3.22
CA GLY A 137 11.68 -12.73 4.29
C GLY A 137 12.04 -11.32 3.81
N ILE A 138 12.42 -10.44 4.74
CA ILE A 138 12.62 -9.01 4.50
C ILE A 138 13.57 -8.75 3.32
N LEU A 139 14.85 -9.10 3.45
CA LEU A 139 15.85 -8.81 2.41
C LEU A 139 15.60 -9.53 1.07
N PRO A 140 15.23 -10.83 1.06
CA PRO A 140 14.86 -11.50 -0.19
C PRO A 140 13.68 -10.87 -0.91
N ALA A 141 12.72 -10.27 -0.19
CA ALA A 141 11.56 -9.62 -0.80
C ALA A 141 11.96 -8.37 -1.60
N PHE A 142 12.91 -7.57 -1.11
CA PHE A 142 13.43 -6.40 -1.83
C PHE A 142 14.10 -6.81 -3.16
N GLY A 143 14.96 -7.84 -3.10
CA GLY A 143 15.61 -8.38 -4.30
C GLY A 143 14.60 -8.92 -5.31
N ARG A 144 13.58 -9.64 -4.85
CA ARG A 144 12.52 -10.21 -5.70
C ARG A 144 11.65 -9.14 -6.32
N SER A 145 11.22 -8.15 -5.54
CA SER A 145 10.44 -7.00 -6.05
C SER A 145 11.19 -6.28 -7.17
N ARG A 146 12.49 -5.98 -6.95
CA ARG A 146 13.35 -5.38 -7.97
C ARG A 146 13.50 -6.27 -9.20
N ALA A 147 13.67 -7.59 -9.04
CA ALA A 147 13.80 -8.53 -10.14
C ALA A 147 12.53 -8.56 -11.01
N LEU A 148 11.34 -8.63 -10.41
CA LEU A 148 10.05 -8.58 -11.09
C LEU A 148 9.87 -7.30 -11.92
N VAL A 149 10.25 -6.16 -11.37
CA VAL A 149 10.12 -4.86 -12.04
C VAL A 149 11.14 -4.66 -13.15
N ARG A 150 12.26 -5.41 -13.12
CA ARG A 150 13.33 -5.29 -14.12
C ARG A 150 12.80 -5.58 -15.53
N GLY A 151 13.06 -4.67 -16.46
CA GLY A 151 12.53 -4.72 -17.82
C GLY A 151 11.16 -4.05 -18.02
N HIS A 152 10.40 -3.82 -16.94
CA HIS A 152 9.09 -3.17 -16.98
C HIS A 152 9.04 -1.88 -16.14
N GLY A 153 10.21 -1.31 -15.80
CA GLY A 153 10.33 -0.19 -14.87
C GLY A 153 9.46 1.03 -15.22
N TRP A 154 9.40 1.44 -16.50
CA TRP A 154 8.58 2.57 -16.93
C TRP A 154 7.09 2.33 -16.77
N GLN A 155 6.63 1.10 -17.03
CA GLN A 155 5.21 0.75 -16.87
C GLN A 155 4.81 0.74 -15.40
N VAL A 156 5.66 0.15 -14.54
CA VAL A 156 5.43 0.13 -13.08
C VAL A 156 5.54 1.55 -12.51
N PHE A 157 6.50 2.35 -12.96
CA PHE A 157 6.60 3.77 -12.61
C PHE A 157 5.32 4.53 -12.95
N GLY A 158 4.76 4.33 -14.15
CA GLY A 158 3.51 4.96 -14.55
C GLY A 158 2.35 4.61 -13.62
N VAL A 159 2.21 3.35 -13.19
CA VAL A 159 1.19 2.95 -12.21
C VAL A 159 1.48 3.58 -10.84
N ALA A 160 2.74 3.51 -10.38
CA ALA A 160 3.14 4.04 -9.08
C ALA A 160 2.93 5.56 -8.98
N ILE A 161 3.27 6.32 -10.03
CA ILE A 161 3.11 7.78 -10.01
C ILE A 161 1.64 8.19 -10.03
N VAL A 162 0.79 7.48 -10.80
CA VAL A 162 -0.65 7.78 -10.83
C VAL A 162 -1.30 7.48 -9.47
N THR A 163 -0.94 6.36 -8.83
CA THR A 163 -1.45 6.05 -7.49
C THR A 163 -0.97 7.05 -6.45
N LEU A 164 0.29 7.49 -6.53
CA LEU A 164 0.86 8.53 -5.66
C LEU A 164 0.15 9.88 -5.85
N LEU A 165 -0.09 10.28 -7.10
CA LEU A 165 -0.79 11.53 -7.42
C LEU A 165 -2.25 11.49 -6.94
N LEU A 166 -2.92 10.35 -7.08
CA LEU A 166 -4.27 10.15 -6.55
C LEU A 166 -4.29 10.29 -5.03
N GLU A 167 -3.35 9.65 -4.34
CA GLU A 167 -3.20 9.74 -2.89
C GLU A 167 -2.94 11.19 -2.44
N ALA A 168 -2.03 11.88 -3.11
CA ALA A 168 -1.74 13.29 -2.85
C ALA A 168 -2.96 14.20 -3.09
N ALA A 169 -3.69 13.99 -4.19
CA ALA A 169 -4.88 14.77 -4.53
C ALA A 169 -5.98 14.59 -3.46
N VAL A 170 -6.26 13.35 -3.06
CA VAL A 170 -7.25 13.07 -2.00
C VAL A 170 -6.78 13.65 -0.67
N SER A 171 -5.51 13.49 -0.31
CA SER A 171 -4.93 14.01 0.93
C SER A 171 -4.99 15.54 1.00
N LEU A 172 -4.65 16.24 -0.09
CA LEU A 172 -4.72 17.70 -0.17
C LEU A 172 -6.16 18.20 -0.11
N THR A 173 -7.07 17.56 -0.84
CA THR A 173 -8.48 17.95 -0.87
C THR A 173 -9.14 17.77 0.49
N LEU A 174 -8.94 16.60 1.12
CA LEU A 174 -9.46 16.35 2.46
C LEU A 174 -8.78 17.24 3.50
N GLY A 175 -7.46 17.42 3.42
CA GLY A 175 -6.72 18.29 4.32
C GLY A 175 -7.27 19.73 4.30
N ALA A 176 -7.49 20.28 3.10
CA ALA A 176 -8.09 21.60 2.95
C ALA A 176 -9.53 21.66 3.51
N ALA A 177 -10.34 20.62 3.25
CA ALA A 177 -11.73 20.57 3.72
C ALA A 177 -11.87 20.47 5.24
N VAL A 178 -10.92 19.78 5.93
CA VAL A 178 -10.99 19.57 7.38
C VAL A 178 -10.14 20.56 8.18
N LEU A 179 -9.42 21.46 7.51
CA LEU A 179 -8.56 22.46 8.15
C LEU A 179 -9.29 23.29 9.23
N PRO A 180 -10.57 23.70 9.02
CA PRO A 180 -11.31 24.47 10.04
C PRO A 180 -11.65 23.70 11.33
N LEU A 181 -11.55 22.36 11.31
CA LEU A 181 -11.92 21.51 12.46
C LEU A 181 -10.88 21.51 13.59
N GLY A 182 -9.70 22.12 13.37
CA GLY A 182 -8.61 22.16 14.34
C GLY A 182 -7.71 20.91 14.32
N GLY A 183 -6.51 21.04 14.92
CA GLY A 183 -5.38 20.12 14.71
C GLY A 183 -5.66 18.62 14.90
N ALA A 184 -6.13 18.17 16.06
CA ALA A 184 -6.32 16.74 16.33
C ALA A 184 -7.48 16.13 15.53
N VAL A 185 -8.58 16.87 15.39
CA VAL A 185 -9.76 16.41 14.64
C VAL A 185 -9.46 16.33 13.16
N SER A 186 -8.79 17.35 12.61
CA SER A 186 -8.40 17.35 11.19
C SER A 186 -7.44 16.19 10.87
N THR A 187 -6.46 15.94 11.72
CA THR A 187 -5.52 14.82 11.58
C THR A 187 -6.24 13.47 11.64
N PHE A 188 -7.17 13.30 12.58
CA PHE A 188 -7.98 12.09 12.69
C PHE A 188 -8.83 11.86 11.44
N VAL A 189 -9.59 12.86 10.98
CA VAL A 189 -10.46 12.73 9.81
C VAL A 189 -9.64 12.45 8.55
N GLN A 190 -8.52 13.15 8.37
CA GLN A 190 -7.64 12.93 7.22
C GLN A 190 -7.04 11.51 7.21
N SER A 191 -6.55 11.01 8.34
CA SER A 191 -5.99 9.67 8.42
C SER A 191 -7.06 8.58 8.33
N ALA A 192 -8.18 8.74 9.05
CA ALA A 192 -9.25 7.74 9.07
C ALA A 192 -10.01 7.66 7.74
N VAL A 193 -10.34 8.79 7.12
CA VAL A 193 -11.14 8.82 5.88
C VAL A 193 -10.24 8.73 4.66
N GLY A 194 -9.19 9.56 4.57
CA GLY A 194 -8.30 9.62 3.41
C GLY A 194 -7.61 8.29 3.15
N ASN A 195 -6.90 7.76 4.14
CA ASN A 195 -6.17 6.50 3.99
C ASN A 195 -7.14 5.31 3.79
N THR A 196 -8.28 5.30 4.47
CA THR A 196 -9.27 4.20 4.34
C THR A 196 -9.85 4.11 2.93
N LEU A 197 -10.00 5.22 2.23
CA LEU A 197 -10.52 5.23 0.85
C LEU A 197 -9.44 4.94 -0.19
N VAL A 198 -8.24 5.48 -0.01
CA VAL A 198 -7.18 5.40 -1.05
C VAL A 198 -6.36 4.14 -0.94
N THR A 199 -6.00 3.69 0.27
CA THR A 199 -5.15 2.52 0.48
C THR A 199 -5.65 1.26 -0.24
N PRO A 200 -6.97 0.93 -0.25
CA PRO A 200 -7.43 -0.24 -0.99
C PRO A 200 -7.20 -0.15 -2.49
N PHE A 201 -7.34 1.03 -3.08
CA PHE A 201 -7.07 1.22 -4.51
C PHE A 201 -5.58 1.00 -4.83
N VAL A 202 -4.68 1.57 -4.02
CA VAL A 202 -3.23 1.40 -4.17
C VAL A 202 -2.84 -0.08 -4.02
N ALA A 203 -3.41 -0.78 -3.02
CA ALA A 203 -3.15 -2.20 -2.80
C ALA A 203 -3.63 -3.07 -3.98
N VAL A 204 -4.82 -2.78 -4.54
CA VAL A 204 -5.33 -3.44 -5.75
C VAL A 204 -4.38 -3.20 -6.94
N ALA A 205 -3.96 -1.96 -7.16
CA ALA A 205 -3.04 -1.61 -8.25
C ALA A 205 -1.69 -2.33 -8.12
N ALA A 206 -1.10 -2.34 -6.93
CA ALA A 206 0.15 -3.04 -6.66
C ALA A 206 0.02 -4.57 -6.87
N THR A 207 -1.09 -5.16 -6.41
CA THR A 207 -1.34 -6.59 -6.53
C THR A 207 -1.58 -7.01 -7.98
N LEU A 208 -2.36 -6.25 -8.75
CA LEU A 208 -2.57 -6.53 -10.17
C LEU A 208 -1.29 -6.32 -10.99
N THR A 209 -0.47 -5.34 -10.62
CA THR A 209 0.87 -5.15 -11.22
C THR A 209 1.75 -6.37 -10.96
N TYR A 210 1.79 -6.85 -9.71
CA TYR A 210 2.53 -8.05 -9.34
C TYR A 210 2.10 -9.26 -10.17
N PHE A 211 0.81 -9.55 -10.27
CA PHE A 211 0.33 -10.69 -11.03
C PHE A 211 0.70 -10.61 -12.50
N ARG A 212 0.60 -9.44 -13.11
CA ARG A 212 0.99 -9.27 -14.52
C ARG A 212 2.48 -9.50 -14.75
N LEU A 213 3.33 -9.05 -13.82
CA LEU A 213 4.77 -9.27 -13.89
C LEU A 213 5.11 -10.74 -13.67
N HIS A 214 4.48 -11.37 -12.69
CA HIS A 214 4.69 -12.77 -12.34
C HIS A 214 4.22 -13.72 -13.45
N ASP A 215 3.01 -13.51 -13.99
CA ASP A 215 2.47 -14.31 -15.07
C ASP A 215 3.32 -14.16 -16.37
N GLY A 216 3.89 -12.97 -16.60
CA GLY A 216 4.83 -12.73 -17.72
C GLY A 216 6.16 -13.47 -17.59
N GLU A 217 6.62 -13.78 -16.37
CA GLU A 217 7.82 -14.61 -16.16
C GLU A 217 7.55 -16.10 -16.42
N THR A 218 6.32 -16.56 -16.17
CA THR A 218 5.95 -17.98 -16.28
C THR A 218 5.55 -18.40 -17.69
N THR A 219 5.31 -17.44 -18.59
CA THR A 219 5.02 -17.72 -20.00
C THR A 219 6.32 -17.55 -20.80
N PRO A 220 7.01 -18.64 -21.21
CA PRO A 220 8.16 -18.52 -22.12
C PRO A 220 7.63 -17.87 -23.42
N VAL A 221 8.34 -16.85 -23.90
CA VAL A 221 8.15 -16.36 -25.26
C VAL A 221 8.48 -17.57 -26.15
N ALA A 222 7.45 -18.15 -26.76
CA ALA A 222 7.65 -19.11 -27.83
C ALA A 222 8.25 -18.32 -29.00
N ASP A 223 9.56 -18.51 -29.21
CA ASP A 223 10.27 -18.05 -30.39
C ASP A 223 9.79 -18.81 -31.65
#